data_74e5e01b2c16ccc0209ccb432e4c1b18
#
_entry.id   74e5e01b2c16ccc0209ccb432e4c1b18
#
_cell.length_a   1.000
_cell.length_b   1.000
_cell.length_c   1.000
_cell.angle_alpha   90.00
_cell.angle_beta   90.00
_cell.angle_gamma   90.00
#
_symmetry.space_group_name_H-M   'P 1'
#
loop_
_entity.id
_entity.type
_entity.pdbx_description
1 polymer ?
#
loop_
_entity_poly.entity_id
_entity_poly.type
_entity_poly.pdbx_seq_one_letter_code
_entity_poly.pdbx_strand_id
1 'polypeptide(L)'
;GEELADRIFYLTAKTITATVAKETFALLEKNGYRAKTIQITAKEKLCPCDEMECNPVTCPYAKGHFDRVNDAVFDLLHRCEMIERDDILSQADRYTVCPFELCLDTASWCDNIICDYNYVFDPNVYLKRFFQEGIKEDYIFLIDEAHNMVERSRQMYSAQIYKEDFLTVKRIMKEHSRSIEKALEKCNKILLGMKRECENYTVYDTFGNMVFSFMRLMTLLDEFLQKANEFPGKKDVMDFYFELRNFLNIYDLVDEHYVMYSEIEADGRFMLKLFCVDPSLNI
;
A
#
# COMPACT_ATOMS: atom_id res chain seq x y z
N GLY A 1 15.04 2.77 -34.85
CA GLY A 1 14.01 3.66 -34.30
C GLY A 1 14.62 4.43 -33.16
N GLU A 2 14.18 5.65 -32.93
CA GLU A 2 14.54 6.38 -31.72
C GLU A 2 13.90 5.67 -30.52
N GLU A 3 14.68 5.40 -29.48
CA GLU A 3 14.20 4.88 -28.20
C GLU A 3 13.47 6.03 -27.49
N LEU A 4 12.15 5.91 -27.32
CA LEU A 4 11.31 6.99 -26.80
C LEU A 4 11.19 6.93 -25.27
N ALA A 5 11.36 5.74 -24.69
CA ALA A 5 11.31 5.51 -23.25
C ALA A 5 11.94 4.16 -22.94
N ASP A 6 12.37 4.01 -21.69
CA ASP A 6 12.92 2.75 -21.16
C ASP A 6 11.80 1.73 -20.89
N ARG A 7 10.62 2.18 -20.47
CA ARG A 7 9.49 1.28 -20.12
C ARG A 7 8.14 1.91 -20.39
N ILE A 8 7.14 1.02 -20.53
CA ILE A 8 5.71 1.39 -20.62
C ILE A 8 5.00 0.85 -19.40
N PHE A 9 4.32 1.73 -18.66
CA PHE A 9 3.39 1.37 -17.61
C PHE A 9 1.95 1.50 -18.14
N TYR A 10 1.24 0.37 -18.21
CA TYR A 10 -0.19 0.36 -18.54
C TYR A 10 -0.98 0.26 -17.24
N LEU A 11 -1.64 1.35 -16.86
CA LEU A 11 -2.32 1.50 -15.59
C LEU A 11 -3.81 1.22 -15.71
N THR A 12 -4.32 0.34 -14.86
CA THR A 12 -5.73 -0.09 -14.89
C THR A 12 -6.41 0.17 -13.55
N ALA A 13 -7.73 0.46 -13.60
CA ALA A 13 -8.55 0.59 -12.40
C ALA A 13 -9.10 -0.75 -11.89
N LYS A 14 -9.15 -1.77 -12.75
CA LYS A 14 -9.81 -3.06 -12.50
C LYS A 14 -9.10 -4.20 -13.21
N THR A 15 -9.20 -5.40 -12.63
CA THR A 15 -8.62 -6.63 -13.23
C THR A 15 -9.13 -6.92 -14.64
N ILE A 16 -10.39 -6.57 -14.95
CA ILE A 16 -11.00 -6.79 -16.28
C ILE A 16 -10.30 -5.95 -17.36
N THR A 17 -9.95 -4.71 -17.07
CA THR A 17 -9.27 -3.83 -18.03
C THR A 17 -7.82 -4.26 -18.29
N ALA A 18 -7.19 -4.95 -17.36
CA ALA A 18 -5.88 -5.58 -17.57
C ALA A 18 -5.92 -6.65 -18.69
N THR A 19 -7.07 -7.29 -18.93
CA THR A 19 -7.23 -8.26 -20.04
C THR A 19 -7.08 -7.57 -21.39
N VAL A 20 -7.66 -6.39 -21.58
CA VAL A 20 -7.53 -5.61 -22.81
C VAL A 20 -6.09 -5.22 -23.09
N ALA A 21 -5.37 -4.79 -22.06
CA ALA A 21 -3.93 -4.48 -22.17
C ALA A 21 -3.13 -5.71 -22.61
N LYS A 22 -3.36 -6.86 -21.99
CA LYS A 22 -2.69 -8.12 -22.35
C LYS A 22 -2.98 -8.54 -23.79
N GLU A 23 -4.23 -8.51 -24.21
CA GLU A 23 -4.62 -8.82 -25.59
C GLU A 23 -3.94 -7.89 -26.59
N THR A 24 -3.82 -6.60 -26.24
CA THR A 24 -3.14 -5.61 -27.08
C THR A 24 -1.65 -5.91 -27.22
N PHE A 25 -0.94 -6.16 -26.10
CA PHE A 25 0.48 -6.51 -26.16
C PHE A 25 0.71 -7.85 -26.87
N ALA A 26 -0.13 -8.85 -26.66
CA ALA A 26 -0.07 -10.12 -27.39
C ALA A 26 -0.29 -9.94 -28.90
N LEU A 27 -1.18 -9.02 -29.32
CA LEU A 27 -1.37 -8.67 -30.72
C LEU A 27 -0.14 -7.96 -31.30
N LEU A 28 0.47 -7.05 -30.57
CA LEU A 28 1.70 -6.35 -30.97
C LEU A 28 2.86 -7.35 -31.13
N GLU A 29 3.01 -8.30 -30.21
CA GLU A 29 4.01 -9.37 -30.29
C GLU A 29 3.84 -10.22 -31.57
N LYS A 30 2.61 -10.63 -31.91
CA LYS A 30 2.29 -11.35 -33.16
C LYS A 30 2.67 -10.53 -34.41
N ASN A 31 2.70 -9.21 -34.31
CA ASN A 31 3.08 -8.30 -35.40
C ASN A 31 4.57 -7.88 -35.32
N GLY A 32 5.38 -8.57 -34.52
CA GLY A 32 6.84 -8.39 -34.50
C GLY A 32 7.36 -7.44 -33.41
N TYR A 33 6.49 -6.94 -32.52
CA TYR A 33 6.95 -6.24 -31.31
C TYR A 33 7.63 -7.23 -30.37
N ARG A 34 8.86 -6.93 -29.99
CA ARG A 34 9.67 -7.79 -29.12
C ARG A 34 9.94 -7.06 -27.82
N ALA A 35 9.22 -7.42 -26.79
CA ALA A 35 9.32 -6.83 -25.46
C ALA A 35 8.80 -7.80 -24.41
N LYS A 36 9.39 -7.79 -23.24
CA LYS A 36 8.92 -8.52 -22.08
C LYS A 36 7.76 -7.76 -21.43
N THR A 37 6.64 -8.43 -21.24
CA THR A 37 5.46 -7.85 -20.60
C THR A 37 5.09 -8.62 -19.36
N ILE A 38 4.83 -7.92 -18.25
CA ILE A 38 4.40 -8.53 -16.98
C ILE A 38 3.15 -7.85 -16.46
N GLN A 39 2.25 -8.65 -15.87
CA GLN A 39 1.13 -8.16 -15.08
C GLN A 39 1.44 -8.26 -13.59
N ILE A 40 1.54 -7.12 -12.90
CA ILE A 40 1.67 -7.11 -11.44
C ILE A 40 0.32 -7.48 -10.82
N THR A 41 0.35 -8.52 -10.01
CA THR A 41 -0.81 -9.04 -9.28
C THR A 41 -0.66 -8.75 -7.79
N ALA A 42 -1.74 -8.33 -7.15
CA ALA A 42 -1.75 -8.01 -5.72
C ALA A 42 -1.33 -9.20 -4.86
N LYS A 43 -0.66 -8.89 -3.76
CA LYS A 43 -0.07 -9.89 -2.85
C LYS A 43 -1.08 -10.90 -2.33
N GLU A 44 -2.28 -10.45 -2.00
CA GLU A 44 -3.38 -11.28 -1.49
C GLU A 44 -3.83 -12.33 -2.52
N LYS A 45 -3.63 -12.05 -3.81
CA LYS A 45 -3.98 -12.96 -4.91
C LYS A 45 -2.84 -13.91 -5.30
N LEU A 46 -1.62 -13.61 -4.87
CA LEU A 46 -0.42 -14.41 -5.16
C LEU A 46 0.03 -15.25 -3.98
N CYS A 47 -0.21 -14.81 -2.74
CA CYS A 47 0.27 -15.50 -1.56
C CYS A 47 -0.42 -16.88 -1.41
N PRO A 48 0.34 -17.98 -1.36
CA PRO A 48 -0.21 -19.31 -1.17
C PRO A 48 -0.44 -19.69 0.31
N CYS A 49 -0.06 -18.78 1.25
CA CYS A 49 -0.22 -19.00 2.68
C CYS A 49 -1.60 -18.50 3.14
N ASP A 50 -2.25 -19.24 4.02
CA ASP A 50 -3.53 -18.84 4.63
C ASP A 50 -3.39 -17.54 5.45
N GLU A 51 -2.25 -17.39 6.12
CA GLU A 51 -1.88 -16.17 6.84
C GLU A 51 -0.65 -15.52 6.18
N MET A 52 -0.75 -14.23 5.86
CA MET A 52 0.32 -13.48 5.19
C MET A 52 1.39 -12.98 6.18
N GLU A 53 1.97 -13.89 6.93
CA GLU A 53 3.12 -13.61 7.79
C GLU A 53 4.44 -13.69 7.00
N CYS A 54 4.90 -12.56 6.49
CA CYS A 54 6.03 -12.48 5.57
C CYS A 54 7.37 -12.43 6.30
N ASN A 55 7.66 -13.46 7.07
CA ASN A 55 8.97 -13.61 7.75
C ASN A 55 9.57 -15.01 7.48
N PRO A 56 10.91 -15.16 7.49
CA PRO A 56 11.56 -16.42 7.15
C PRO A 56 11.42 -17.54 8.22
N VAL A 57 10.78 -17.23 9.36
CA VAL A 57 10.53 -18.24 10.41
C VAL A 57 9.23 -19.00 10.13
N THR A 58 8.18 -18.26 9.72
CA THR A 58 6.82 -18.81 9.52
C THR A 58 6.51 -19.08 8.06
N CYS A 59 7.01 -18.26 7.12
CA CYS A 59 6.73 -18.41 5.70
C CYS A 59 7.82 -19.23 4.97
N PRO A 60 7.49 -20.40 4.41
CA PRO A 60 8.45 -21.22 3.68
C PRO A 60 8.98 -20.55 2.41
N TYR A 61 8.18 -19.70 1.78
CA TYR A 61 8.55 -18.96 0.58
C TYR A 61 9.44 -17.75 0.86
N ALA A 62 9.38 -17.18 2.07
CA ALA A 62 10.29 -16.12 2.50
C ALA A 62 11.66 -16.69 2.94
N LYS A 63 11.67 -17.91 3.49
CA LYS A 63 12.91 -18.57 3.94
C LYS A 63 13.81 -18.89 2.76
N GLY A 64 14.99 -18.29 2.70
CA GLY A 64 15.97 -18.46 1.64
C GLY A 64 15.51 -17.94 0.27
N HIS A 65 14.58 -16.99 0.25
CA HIS A 65 14.07 -16.36 -0.97
C HIS A 65 15.21 -15.75 -1.78
N PHE A 66 16.07 -14.94 -1.16
CA PHE A 66 17.16 -14.24 -1.81
C PHE A 66 18.25 -15.16 -2.40
N ASP A 67 18.34 -16.39 -1.91
CA ASP A 67 19.30 -17.38 -2.43
C ASP A 67 18.84 -17.98 -3.76
N ARG A 68 17.53 -17.91 -4.08
CA ARG A 68 16.91 -18.62 -5.22
C ARG A 68 16.20 -17.72 -6.21
N VAL A 69 15.85 -16.49 -5.81
CA VAL A 69 15.02 -15.61 -6.64
C VAL A 69 15.68 -15.23 -7.96
N ASN A 70 17.00 -15.03 -7.98
CA ASN A 70 17.72 -14.66 -9.21
C ASN A 70 17.62 -15.76 -10.28
N ASP A 71 17.78 -17.02 -9.89
CA ASP A 71 17.65 -18.15 -10.82
C ASP A 71 16.19 -18.30 -11.28
N ALA A 72 15.24 -18.06 -10.40
CA ALA A 72 13.80 -18.08 -10.73
C ALA A 72 13.43 -16.99 -11.74
N VAL A 73 13.92 -15.77 -11.55
CA VAL A 73 13.73 -14.63 -12.48
C VAL A 73 14.36 -14.94 -13.83
N PHE A 74 15.62 -15.39 -13.83
CA PHE A 74 16.35 -15.71 -15.04
C PHE A 74 15.63 -16.77 -15.89
N ASP A 75 15.22 -17.89 -15.28
CA ASP A 75 14.52 -18.97 -15.95
C ASP A 75 13.15 -18.51 -16.50
N LEU A 76 12.41 -17.69 -15.74
CA LEU A 76 11.12 -17.16 -16.16
C LEU A 76 11.25 -16.24 -17.37
N LEU A 77 12.19 -15.30 -17.35
CA LEU A 77 12.45 -14.37 -18.45
C LEU A 77 12.88 -15.08 -19.74
N HIS A 78 13.55 -16.25 -19.65
CA HIS A 78 13.92 -17.03 -20.83
C HIS A 78 12.79 -17.85 -21.42
N ARG A 79 11.76 -18.16 -20.63
CA ARG A 79 10.62 -18.98 -21.07
C ARG A 79 9.42 -18.18 -21.59
N CYS A 80 9.20 -16.99 -21.03
CA CYS A 80 7.98 -16.23 -21.27
C CYS A 80 8.31 -14.83 -21.83
N GLU A 81 7.59 -14.43 -22.88
CA GLU A 81 7.54 -13.04 -23.34
C GLU A 81 6.44 -12.27 -22.60
N MET A 82 5.26 -12.86 -22.44
CA MET A 82 4.15 -12.38 -21.62
C MET A 82 4.14 -13.18 -20.32
N ILE A 83 4.28 -12.51 -19.18
CA ILE A 83 4.37 -13.12 -17.85
C ILE A 83 3.09 -12.81 -17.09
N GLU A 84 2.31 -13.83 -16.83
CA GLU A 84 1.02 -13.72 -16.15
C GLU A 84 1.08 -14.32 -14.73
N ARG A 85 -0.03 -14.19 -14.02
CA ARG A 85 -0.19 -14.70 -12.64
C ARG A 85 0.19 -16.18 -12.51
N ASP A 86 -0.27 -17.00 -13.43
CA ASP A 86 -0.08 -18.46 -13.35
C ASP A 86 1.38 -18.88 -13.63
N ASP A 87 2.09 -18.11 -14.46
CA ASP A 87 3.54 -18.28 -14.68
C ASP A 87 4.32 -17.96 -13.41
N ILE A 88 3.96 -16.86 -12.74
CA ILE A 88 4.55 -16.46 -11.45
C ILE A 88 4.31 -17.52 -10.38
N LEU A 89 3.07 -18.01 -10.24
CA LEU A 89 2.73 -19.04 -9.24
C LEU A 89 3.48 -20.35 -9.49
N SER A 90 3.49 -20.82 -10.74
CA SER A 90 4.20 -22.05 -11.13
C SER A 90 5.70 -21.93 -10.89
N GLN A 91 6.29 -20.79 -11.22
CA GLN A 91 7.70 -20.53 -11.02
C GLN A 91 8.06 -20.41 -9.54
N ALA A 92 7.23 -19.72 -8.77
CA ALA A 92 7.41 -19.54 -7.33
C ALA A 92 7.37 -20.88 -6.58
N ASP A 93 6.46 -21.76 -6.97
CA ASP A 93 6.39 -23.12 -6.41
C ASP A 93 7.65 -23.92 -6.77
N ARG A 94 8.07 -23.93 -8.04
CA ARG A 94 9.25 -24.64 -8.52
C ARG A 94 10.54 -24.25 -7.77
N TYR A 95 10.72 -22.97 -7.48
CA TYR A 95 11.92 -22.46 -6.80
C TYR A 95 11.73 -22.24 -5.30
N THR A 96 10.53 -22.42 -4.78
CA THR A 96 10.16 -22.13 -3.39
C THR A 96 10.53 -20.70 -2.99
N VAL A 97 10.08 -19.73 -3.78
CA VAL A 97 10.29 -18.28 -3.55
C VAL A 97 8.96 -17.56 -3.39
N CYS A 98 8.94 -16.42 -2.71
CA CYS A 98 7.72 -15.62 -2.55
C CYS A 98 7.19 -15.18 -3.93
N PRO A 99 5.96 -15.57 -4.34
CA PRO A 99 5.45 -15.24 -5.67
C PRO A 99 5.24 -13.73 -5.86
N PHE A 100 4.90 -12.99 -4.81
CA PHE A 100 4.75 -11.54 -4.91
C PHE A 100 6.10 -10.84 -5.14
N GLU A 101 7.12 -11.17 -4.36
CA GLU A 101 8.48 -10.63 -4.56
C GLU A 101 9.07 -11.07 -5.91
N LEU A 102 8.87 -12.33 -6.31
CA LEU A 102 9.27 -12.81 -7.64
C LEU A 102 8.62 -11.98 -8.76
N CYS A 103 7.32 -11.68 -8.64
CA CYS A 103 6.61 -10.85 -9.62
C CYS A 103 7.25 -9.45 -9.71
N LEU A 104 7.54 -8.82 -8.57
CA LEU A 104 8.16 -7.51 -8.53
C LEU A 104 9.61 -7.51 -9.02
N ASP A 105 10.41 -8.53 -8.68
CA ASP A 105 11.79 -8.66 -9.14
C ASP A 105 11.85 -8.90 -10.65
N THR A 106 10.94 -9.73 -11.17
CA THR A 106 10.81 -9.97 -12.62
C THR A 106 10.40 -8.69 -13.35
N ALA A 107 9.50 -7.88 -12.79
CA ALA A 107 9.07 -6.62 -13.38
C ALA A 107 10.23 -5.65 -13.64
N SER A 108 11.29 -5.70 -12.83
CA SER A 108 12.49 -4.87 -13.04
C SER A 108 13.26 -5.17 -14.34
N TRP A 109 12.95 -6.28 -15.00
CA TRP A 109 13.55 -6.73 -16.25
C TRP A 109 12.57 -6.71 -17.43
N CYS A 110 11.36 -6.20 -17.23
CA CYS A 110 10.34 -6.13 -18.27
C CYS A 110 10.23 -4.73 -18.86
N ASP A 111 9.90 -4.68 -20.16
CA ASP A 111 9.72 -3.45 -20.91
C ASP A 111 8.33 -2.86 -20.70
N ASN A 112 7.32 -3.73 -20.54
CA ASN A 112 5.92 -3.34 -20.33
C ASN A 112 5.42 -3.88 -19.01
N ILE A 113 4.82 -3.01 -18.19
CA ILE A 113 4.30 -3.33 -16.87
C ILE A 113 2.82 -2.96 -16.82
N ILE A 114 1.97 -3.98 -16.66
CA ILE A 114 0.53 -3.80 -16.48
C ILE A 114 0.25 -3.86 -14.97
N CYS A 115 -0.31 -2.79 -14.40
CA CYS A 115 -0.57 -2.74 -12.95
C CYS A 115 -1.75 -1.83 -12.60
N ASP A 116 -2.21 -1.90 -11.33
CA ASP A 116 -3.17 -0.95 -10.78
C ASP A 116 -2.53 0.42 -10.56
N TYR A 117 -3.32 1.50 -10.63
CA TYR A 117 -2.89 2.87 -10.36
C TYR A 117 -2.13 3.03 -9.04
N ASN A 118 -2.50 2.26 -8.00
CA ASN A 118 -1.89 2.33 -6.68
C ASN A 118 -0.37 2.05 -6.75
N TYR A 119 0.08 1.20 -7.65
CA TYR A 119 1.50 0.87 -7.79
C TYR A 119 2.35 2.02 -8.34
N VAL A 120 1.73 3.07 -8.87
CA VAL A 120 2.42 4.27 -9.35
C VAL A 120 2.16 5.47 -8.44
N PHE A 121 0.90 5.69 -8.04
CA PHE A 121 0.47 6.96 -7.44
C PHE A 121 0.18 6.90 -5.94
N ASP A 122 -0.04 5.71 -5.33
CA ASP A 122 -0.34 5.65 -3.91
C ASP A 122 0.94 5.82 -3.05
N PRO A 123 1.02 6.81 -2.17
CA PRO A 123 2.21 7.10 -1.37
C PRO A 123 2.65 5.95 -0.45
N ASN A 124 1.75 5.00 -0.16
CA ASN A 124 2.04 3.87 0.72
C ASN A 124 2.48 2.60 -0.01
N VAL A 125 2.07 2.43 -1.29
CA VAL A 125 2.28 1.19 -2.04
C VAL A 125 2.99 1.34 -3.38
N TYR A 126 3.32 2.58 -3.81
CA TYR A 126 4.01 2.80 -5.08
C TYR A 126 5.32 1.99 -5.18
N LEU A 127 5.67 1.61 -6.38
CA LEU A 127 6.82 0.77 -6.66
C LEU A 127 8.13 1.56 -6.56
N LYS A 128 8.68 1.65 -5.35
CA LYS A 128 9.94 2.37 -5.06
C LYS A 128 11.08 1.97 -5.98
N ARG A 129 11.12 0.71 -6.42
CA ARG A 129 12.13 0.19 -7.36
C ARG A 129 12.15 0.89 -8.72
N PHE A 130 11.06 1.59 -9.09
CA PHE A 130 10.95 2.36 -10.32
C PHE A 130 10.89 3.87 -10.07
N PHE A 131 10.30 4.31 -8.97
CA PHE A 131 9.93 5.71 -8.74
C PHE A 131 10.65 6.37 -7.57
N GLN A 132 11.64 5.70 -6.97
CA GLN A 132 12.45 6.29 -5.90
C GLN A 132 13.39 7.34 -6.46
N GLU A 133 13.69 8.39 -5.67
CA GLU A 133 14.67 9.41 -6.01
C GLU A 133 16.02 8.78 -6.44
N GLY A 134 16.59 9.29 -7.53
CA GLY A 134 17.85 8.83 -8.09
C GLY A 134 17.73 7.82 -9.21
N ILE A 135 16.55 7.26 -9.48
CA ILE A 135 16.29 6.46 -10.69
C ILE A 135 16.15 7.42 -11.88
N LYS A 136 16.90 7.14 -12.94
CA LYS A 136 16.91 7.94 -14.18
C LYS A 136 16.52 7.05 -15.35
N GLU A 137 15.25 6.71 -15.39
CA GLU A 137 14.63 6.00 -16.51
C GLU A 137 13.46 6.85 -17.04
N ASP A 138 13.24 6.80 -18.34
CA ASP A 138 12.11 7.48 -19.00
C ASP A 138 10.93 6.51 -19.14
N TYR A 139 9.78 6.91 -18.63
CA TYR A 139 8.57 6.08 -18.62
C TYR A 139 7.45 6.67 -19.48
N ILE A 140 6.72 5.80 -20.17
CA ILE A 140 5.44 6.13 -20.79
C ILE A 140 4.33 5.53 -19.95
N PHE A 141 3.39 6.37 -19.50
CA PHE A 141 2.19 5.94 -18.78
C PHE A 141 0.98 5.92 -19.70
N LEU A 142 0.39 4.74 -19.88
CA LEU A 142 -0.89 4.55 -20.56
C LEU A 142 -1.95 4.33 -19.47
N ILE A 143 -2.80 5.32 -19.26
CA ILE A 143 -3.77 5.32 -18.16
C ILE A 143 -5.15 5.00 -18.72
N ASP A 144 -5.62 3.78 -18.45
CA ASP A 144 -6.96 3.36 -18.81
C ASP A 144 -8.00 3.99 -17.88
N GLU A 145 -9.17 4.37 -18.40
CA GLU A 145 -10.23 5.00 -17.61
C GLU A 145 -9.73 6.22 -16.78
N ALA A 146 -8.89 7.07 -17.39
CA ALA A 146 -8.21 8.18 -16.69
C ALA A 146 -9.18 9.14 -15.95
N HIS A 147 -10.45 9.18 -16.33
CA HIS A 147 -11.48 9.96 -15.62
C HIS A 147 -11.66 9.52 -14.14
N ASN A 148 -11.28 8.29 -13.80
CA ASN A 148 -11.33 7.80 -12.42
C ASN A 148 -10.14 8.31 -11.57
N MET A 149 -9.09 8.85 -12.20
CA MET A 149 -7.87 9.24 -11.49
C MET A 149 -8.12 10.31 -10.43
N VAL A 150 -8.97 11.30 -10.72
CA VAL A 150 -9.23 12.40 -9.78
C VAL A 150 -9.77 11.88 -8.46
N GLU A 151 -10.79 11.01 -8.51
CA GLU A 151 -11.40 10.45 -7.31
C GLU A 151 -10.47 9.45 -6.61
N ARG A 152 -9.79 8.61 -7.39
CA ARG A 152 -8.82 7.64 -6.86
C ARG A 152 -7.65 8.33 -6.16
N SER A 153 -7.10 9.39 -6.77
CA SER A 153 -6.01 10.14 -6.17
C SER A 153 -6.44 10.85 -4.89
N ARG A 154 -7.62 11.46 -4.86
CA ARG A 154 -8.18 12.00 -3.62
C ARG A 154 -8.25 10.96 -2.51
N GLN A 155 -8.67 9.73 -2.81
CA GLN A 155 -8.73 8.63 -1.85
C GLN A 155 -7.33 8.20 -1.39
N MET A 156 -6.37 8.04 -2.31
CA MET A 156 -4.98 7.65 -2.02
C MET A 156 -4.28 8.64 -1.09
N TYR A 157 -4.54 9.94 -1.30
CA TYR A 157 -3.94 11.02 -0.53
C TYR A 157 -4.81 11.53 0.62
N SER A 158 -5.88 10.82 0.96
CA SER A 158 -6.71 11.10 2.13
C SER A 158 -6.54 10.03 3.18
N ALA A 159 -6.69 10.40 4.47
CA ALA A 159 -6.67 9.46 5.56
C ALA A 159 -7.73 9.80 6.61
N GLN A 160 -8.20 8.78 7.31
CA GLN A 160 -9.15 8.95 8.41
C GLN A 160 -8.80 8.00 9.56
N ILE A 161 -9.21 8.37 10.78
CA ILE A 161 -9.04 7.55 11.97
C ILE A 161 -10.20 7.78 12.93
N TYR A 162 -10.62 6.74 13.61
CA TYR A 162 -11.76 6.78 14.51
C TYR A 162 -11.33 6.72 15.98
N LYS A 163 -11.93 7.58 16.81
CA LYS A 163 -11.71 7.58 18.25
C LYS A 163 -12.00 6.23 18.90
N GLU A 164 -13.01 5.54 18.41
CA GLU A 164 -13.47 4.27 18.96
C GLU A 164 -12.41 3.16 18.82
N ASP A 165 -11.56 3.21 17.80
CA ASP A 165 -10.50 2.23 17.58
C ASP A 165 -9.40 2.34 18.64
N PHE A 166 -9.10 3.56 19.12
CA PHE A 166 -8.19 3.76 20.25
C PHE A 166 -8.70 3.06 21.54
N LEU A 167 -10.01 3.00 21.75
CA LEU A 167 -10.60 2.29 22.90
C LEU A 167 -10.53 0.78 22.74
N THR A 168 -10.75 0.28 21.52
CA THR A 168 -10.66 -1.14 21.22
C THR A 168 -9.25 -1.65 21.44
N VAL A 169 -8.26 -0.98 20.84
CA VAL A 169 -6.84 -1.34 21.00
C VAL A 169 -6.37 -1.16 22.44
N LYS A 170 -6.86 -0.13 23.16
CA LYS A 170 -6.54 0.06 24.57
C LYS A 170 -6.97 -1.14 25.43
N ARG A 171 -8.15 -1.72 25.17
CA ARG A 171 -8.63 -2.91 25.90
C ARG A 171 -7.70 -4.09 25.71
N ILE A 172 -7.23 -4.32 24.47
CA ILE A 172 -6.29 -5.38 24.14
C ILE A 172 -4.93 -5.11 24.82
N MET A 173 -4.39 -3.91 24.64
CA MET A 173 -3.05 -3.57 25.12
C MET A 173 -2.92 -3.45 26.63
N LYS A 174 -4.02 -3.36 27.36
CA LYS A 174 -4.05 -3.30 28.84
C LYS A 174 -3.32 -4.48 29.49
N GLU A 175 -3.42 -5.67 28.88
CA GLU A 175 -2.79 -6.90 29.39
C GLU A 175 -1.35 -7.10 28.89
N HIS A 176 -0.95 -6.35 27.85
CA HIS A 176 0.32 -6.55 27.16
C HIS A 176 1.35 -5.45 27.43
N SER A 177 0.91 -4.18 27.48
CA SER A 177 1.84 -3.03 27.64
C SER A 177 1.18 -1.84 28.34
N ARG A 178 1.61 -1.58 29.57
CA ARG A 178 1.15 -0.40 30.34
C ARG A 178 1.54 0.93 29.69
N SER A 179 2.67 0.98 28.98
CA SER A 179 3.12 2.21 28.29
C SER A 179 2.20 2.54 27.13
N ILE A 180 1.84 1.54 26.32
CA ILE A 180 0.91 1.70 25.19
C ILE A 180 -0.52 2.01 25.69
N GLU A 181 -0.97 1.31 26.73
CA GLU A 181 -2.28 1.60 27.35
C GLU A 181 -2.39 3.08 27.76
N LYS A 182 -1.36 3.63 28.43
CA LYS A 182 -1.33 5.03 28.84
C LYS A 182 -1.28 6.01 27.67
N ALA A 183 -0.54 5.66 26.59
CA ALA A 183 -0.47 6.48 25.39
C ALA A 183 -1.84 6.50 24.67
N LEU A 184 -2.50 5.35 24.53
CA LEU A 184 -3.86 5.24 23.99
C LEU A 184 -4.88 6.02 24.82
N GLU A 185 -4.78 5.94 26.17
CA GLU A 185 -5.63 6.73 27.05
C GLU A 185 -5.46 8.24 26.85
N LYS A 186 -4.20 8.69 26.68
CA LYS A 186 -3.91 10.11 26.40
C LYS A 186 -4.54 10.54 25.07
N CYS A 187 -4.35 9.75 24.00
CA CYS A 187 -4.94 10.02 22.69
C CYS A 187 -6.48 10.06 22.78
N ASN A 188 -7.08 9.05 23.42
CA ASN A 188 -8.53 9.00 23.61
C ASN A 188 -9.09 10.20 24.38
N LYS A 189 -8.38 10.71 25.40
CA LYS A 189 -8.82 11.91 26.14
C LYS A 189 -8.85 13.15 25.25
N ILE A 190 -7.83 13.32 24.40
CA ILE A 190 -7.79 14.44 23.44
C ILE A 190 -8.97 14.32 22.47
N LEU A 191 -9.15 13.15 21.84
CA LEU A 191 -10.24 12.90 20.90
C LEU A 191 -11.63 13.05 21.56
N LEU A 192 -11.77 12.65 22.81
CA LEU A 192 -13.02 12.84 23.56
C LEU A 192 -13.31 14.32 23.82
N GLY A 193 -12.28 15.14 24.09
CA GLY A 193 -12.41 16.59 24.17
C GLY A 193 -12.94 17.17 22.87
N MET A 194 -12.28 16.83 21.74
CA MET A 194 -12.71 17.27 20.40
C MET A 194 -14.15 16.83 20.07
N LYS A 195 -14.52 15.58 20.39
CA LYS A 195 -15.87 15.05 20.17
C LYS A 195 -16.94 15.84 20.94
N ARG A 196 -16.63 16.31 22.16
CA ARG A 196 -17.57 17.09 22.99
C ARG A 196 -17.80 18.49 22.45
N GLU A 197 -16.84 19.06 21.75
CA GLU A 197 -16.89 20.38 21.13
C GLU A 197 -17.46 20.33 19.69
N CYS A 198 -17.57 19.13 19.11
CA CYS A 198 -18.09 18.91 17.76
C CYS A 198 -19.60 18.65 17.82
N GLU A 199 -20.39 19.50 17.16
CA GLU A 199 -21.84 19.26 17.05
C GLU A 199 -22.17 18.24 15.96
N ASN A 200 -21.74 18.48 14.71
CA ASN A 200 -21.85 17.57 13.57
C ASN A 200 -20.46 17.38 12.95
N TYR A 201 -19.84 18.48 12.54
CA TYR A 201 -18.47 18.52 12.03
C TYR A 201 -17.74 19.78 12.49
N THR A 202 -16.41 19.72 12.51
CA THR A 202 -15.55 20.86 12.82
C THR A 202 -14.33 20.84 11.92
N VAL A 203 -14.03 21.97 11.28
CA VAL A 203 -12.82 22.15 10.44
C VAL A 203 -11.70 22.71 11.29
N TYR A 204 -10.48 22.26 11.02
CA TYR A 204 -9.27 22.66 11.76
C TYR A 204 -8.19 23.17 10.81
N ASP A 205 -7.47 24.22 11.23
CA ASP A 205 -6.25 24.67 10.56
C ASP A 205 -5.06 23.75 10.86
N THR A 206 -5.07 23.11 12.02
CA THR A 206 -4.04 22.15 12.45
C THR A 206 -4.59 21.22 13.54
N PHE A 207 -4.08 20.00 13.59
CA PHE A 207 -4.32 19.09 14.72
C PHE A 207 -3.31 19.27 15.87
N GLY A 208 -2.30 20.15 15.69
CA GLY A 208 -1.39 20.60 16.74
C GLY A 208 -0.79 19.49 17.61
N ASN A 209 -0.91 19.66 18.93
CA ASN A 209 -0.32 18.75 19.91
C ASN A 209 -0.89 17.31 19.89
N MET A 210 -2.04 17.09 19.25
CA MET A 210 -2.60 15.75 19.11
C MET A 210 -1.68 14.85 18.27
N VAL A 211 -1.12 15.37 17.18
CA VAL A 211 -0.24 14.61 16.28
C VAL A 211 1.00 14.10 17.01
N PHE A 212 1.62 14.89 17.90
CA PHE A 212 2.73 14.43 18.74
C PHE A 212 2.35 13.25 19.65
N SER A 213 1.08 13.23 20.11
CA SER A 213 0.60 12.09 20.91
C SER A 213 0.40 10.84 20.05
N PHE A 214 -0.03 11.00 18.81
CA PHE A 214 -0.14 9.92 17.82
C PHE A 214 1.24 9.38 17.40
N MET A 215 2.20 10.26 17.11
CA MET A 215 3.58 9.86 16.79
C MET A 215 4.23 9.06 17.92
N ARG A 216 4.04 9.51 19.18
CA ARG A 216 4.52 8.77 20.34
C ARG A 216 3.87 7.40 20.47
N LEU A 217 2.55 7.31 20.28
CA LEU A 217 1.83 6.04 20.28
C LEU A 217 2.35 5.11 19.19
N MET A 218 2.58 5.65 17.98
CA MET A 218 3.13 4.93 16.85
C MET A 218 4.48 4.30 17.16
N THR A 219 5.42 5.07 17.75
CA THR A 219 6.72 4.57 18.14
C THR A 219 6.61 3.40 19.14
N LEU A 220 5.74 3.54 20.15
CA LEU A 220 5.54 2.49 21.14
C LEU A 220 4.93 1.21 20.56
N LEU A 221 3.98 1.36 19.62
CA LEU A 221 3.38 0.22 18.91
C LEU A 221 4.42 -0.47 18.02
N ASP A 222 5.24 0.29 17.30
CA ASP A 222 6.29 -0.24 16.43
C ASP A 222 7.30 -1.07 17.23
N GLU A 223 7.84 -0.51 18.33
CA GLU A 223 8.76 -1.23 19.21
C GLU A 223 8.17 -2.49 19.83
N PHE A 224 6.87 -2.48 20.13
CA PHE A 224 6.17 -3.62 20.70
C PHE A 224 5.95 -4.71 19.63
N LEU A 225 5.40 -4.34 18.47
CA LEU A 225 5.05 -5.29 17.42
C LEU A 225 6.28 -5.98 16.82
N GLN A 226 7.43 -5.32 16.76
CA GLN A 226 8.69 -5.93 16.32
C GLN A 226 9.16 -7.08 17.24
N LYS A 227 8.77 -7.05 18.50
CA LYS A 227 9.19 -8.04 19.53
C LYS A 227 8.10 -9.01 19.93
N ALA A 228 6.85 -8.67 19.61
CA ALA A 228 5.69 -9.45 20.05
C ALA A 228 5.51 -10.73 19.25
N ASN A 229 5.34 -11.83 19.97
CA ASN A 229 4.83 -13.07 19.43
C ASN A 229 3.31 -12.95 19.17
N GLU A 230 2.66 -14.06 18.81
CA GLU A 230 1.21 -14.10 18.70
C GLU A 230 0.53 -13.82 20.06
N PHE A 231 -0.54 -13.03 20.02
CA PHE A 231 -1.37 -12.70 21.18
C PHE A 231 -2.83 -12.46 20.75
N PRO A 232 -3.81 -12.67 21.63
CA PRO A 232 -5.21 -12.39 21.33
C PRO A 232 -5.45 -10.95 20.92
N GLY A 233 -6.07 -10.71 19.75
CA GLY A 233 -6.33 -9.37 19.22
C GLY A 233 -5.16 -8.73 18.46
N LYS A 234 -4.08 -9.47 18.17
CA LYS A 234 -2.93 -8.97 17.38
C LYS A 234 -3.38 -8.36 16.04
N LYS A 235 -4.32 -9.01 15.37
CA LYS A 235 -4.86 -8.49 14.10
C LYS A 235 -5.46 -7.09 14.26
N ASP A 236 -6.33 -6.88 15.25
CA ASP A 236 -6.95 -5.58 15.49
C ASP A 236 -5.92 -4.49 15.82
N VAL A 237 -4.85 -4.87 16.56
CA VAL A 237 -3.73 -3.97 16.87
C VAL A 237 -2.92 -3.63 15.61
N MET A 238 -2.69 -4.62 14.73
CA MET A 238 -1.99 -4.42 13.47
C MET A 238 -2.79 -3.55 12.50
N ASP A 239 -4.09 -3.80 12.36
CA ASP A 239 -4.97 -3.02 11.51
C ASP A 239 -4.98 -1.56 11.96
N PHE A 240 -5.17 -1.31 13.25
CA PHE A 240 -5.07 0.03 13.84
C PHE A 240 -3.68 0.67 13.67
N TYR A 241 -2.61 -0.10 13.82
CA TYR A 241 -1.23 0.38 13.59
C TYR A 241 -1.05 0.89 12.17
N PHE A 242 -1.55 0.16 11.16
CA PHE A 242 -1.46 0.60 9.77
C PHE A 242 -2.35 1.81 9.47
N GLU A 243 -3.53 1.90 10.06
CA GLU A 243 -4.40 3.07 9.94
C GLU A 243 -3.76 4.32 10.55
N LEU A 244 -3.20 4.21 11.76
CA LEU A 244 -2.49 5.29 12.43
C LEU A 244 -1.25 5.74 11.64
N ARG A 245 -0.50 4.79 11.10
CA ARG A 245 0.66 5.05 10.26
C ARG A 245 0.26 5.78 8.98
N ASN A 246 -0.78 5.31 8.31
CA ASN A 246 -1.31 5.96 7.13
C ASN A 246 -1.75 7.40 7.44
N PHE A 247 -2.47 7.59 8.54
CA PHE A 247 -2.91 8.93 8.97
C PHE A 247 -1.73 9.88 9.19
N LEU A 248 -0.67 9.42 9.84
CA LEU A 248 0.54 10.21 10.07
C LEU A 248 1.31 10.49 8.77
N ASN A 249 1.45 9.51 7.88
CA ASN A 249 2.09 9.68 6.58
C ASN A 249 1.36 10.73 5.73
N ILE A 250 0.02 10.68 5.71
CA ILE A 250 -0.77 11.69 4.98
C ILE A 250 -0.71 13.05 5.67
N TYR A 251 -0.66 13.09 7.02
CA TYR A 251 -0.51 14.35 7.75
C TYR A 251 0.79 15.10 7.39
N ASP A 252 1.87 14.37 7.12
CA ASP A 252 3.15 14.94 6.69
C ASP A 252 3.09 15.57 5.27
N LEU A 253 2.06 15.21 4.48
CA LEU A 253 1.81 15.75 3.14
C LEU A 253 0.80 16.91 3.14
N VAL A 254 0.20 17.25 4.29
CA VAL A 254 -0.86 18.27 4.37
C VAL A 254 -0.32 19.64 4.01
N ASP A 255 -0.95 20.26 3.02
CA ASP A 255 -0.73 21.63 2.55
C ASP A 255 -2.07 22.38 2.34
N GLU A 256 -2.07 23.47 1.58
CA GLU A 256 -3.28 24.24 1.26
C GLU A 256 -4.34 23.50 0.43
N HIS A 257 -4.00 22.34 -0.15
CA HIS A 257 -4.92 21.50 -0.92
C HIS A 257 -5.67 20.48 -0.05
N TYR A 258 -5.49 20.55 1.27
CA TYR A 258 -6.15 19.66 2.22
C TYR A 258 -7.19 20.38 3.07
N VAL A 259 -8.24 19.64 3.43
CA VAL A 259 -9.18 20.03 4.49
C VAL A 259 -9.05 19.02 5.63
N MET A 260 -8.71 19.52 6.82
CA MET A 260 -8.69 18.72 8.05
C MET A 260 -9.97 18.95 8.81
N TYR A 261 -10.70 17.90 9.12
CA TYR A 261 -11.93 18.01 9.86
C TYR A 261 -12.22 16.81 10.75
N SER A 262 -13.11 17.02 11.72
CA SER A 262 -13.74 15.95 12.47
C SER A 262 -15.24 15.90 12.19
N GLU A 263 -15.83 14.73 12.32
CA GLU A 263 -17.25 14.49 12.09
C GLU A 263 -17.78 13.44 13.06
N ILE A 264 -19.02 13.62 13.50
CA ILE A 264 -19.77 12.58 14.20
C ILE A 264 -20.64 11.88 13.17
N GLU A 265 -20.27 10.65 12.82
CA GLU A 265 -21.02 9.86 11.83
C GLU A 265 -22.41 9.44 12.35
N ALA A 266 -23.26 8.98 11.44
CA ALA A 266 -24.65 8.58 11.76
C ALA A 266 -24.74 7.46 12.81
N ASP A 267 -23.71 6.62 12.94
CA ASP A 267 -23.59 5.57 13.95
C ASP A 267 -23.02 6.08 15.30
N GLY A 268 -22.71 7.37 15.38
CA GLY A 268 -22.16 8.04 16.56
C GLY A 268 -20.67 7.90 16.75
N ARG A 269 -19.93 7.27 15.80
CA ARG A 269 -18.48 7.27 15.82
C ARG A 269 -17.92 8.66 15.54
N PHE A 270 -16.79 8.96 16.14
CA PHE A 270 -16.08 10.22 15.94
C PHE A 270 -14.86 10.00 15.05
N MET A 271 -14.92 10.58 13.86
CA MET A 271 -13.90 10.49 12.84
C MET A 271 -13.06 11.77 12.80
N LEU A 272 -11.75 11.61 12.64
CA LEU A 272 -10.85 12.64 12.13
C LEU A 272 -10.48 12.32 10.69
N LYS A 273 -10.52 13.32 9.82
CA LYS A 273 -10.17 13.14 8.40
C LYS A 273 -9.21 14.20 7.91
N LEU A 274 -8.26 13.74 7.13
CA LEU A 274 -7.38 14.51 6.26
C LEU A 274 -7.90 14.29 4.84
N PHE A 275 -8.58 15.27 4.27
CA PHE A 275 -9.20 15.14 2.96
C PHE A 275 -8.39 15.94 1.94
N CYS A 276 -7.79 15.24 0.99
CA CYS A 276 -7.12 15.85 -0.15
C CYS A 276 -8.16 16.34 -1.16
N VAL A 277 -8.28 17.64 -1.31
CA VAL A 277 -9.23 18.26 -2.26
C VAL A 277 -8.64 18.28 -3.66
N ASP A 278 -7.36 18.57 -3.77
CA ASP A 278 -6.65 18.63 -5.04
C ASP A 278 -5.32 17.85 -4.97
N PRO A 279 -5.27 16.63 -5.52
CA PRO A 279 -4.08 15.79 -5.52
C PRO A 279 -3.10 16.11 -6.66
N SER A 280 -3.32 17.15 -7.47
CA SER A 280 -2.58 17.40 -8.71
C SER A 280 -1.07 17.61 -8.54
N LEU A 281 -0.63 18.01 -7.36
CA LEU A 281 0.81 18.15 -7.04
C LEU A 281 1.47 16.84 -6.60
N ASN A 282 0.67 15.79 -6.36
CA ASN A 282 1.13 14.53 -5.78
C ASN A 282 1.12 13.37 -6.80
N ILE A 283 0.60 13.60 -8.01
CA ILE A 283 0.44 12.58 -9.06
C ILE A 283 1.13 12.97 -10.37
#